data_f9877ed1027f3c151966cd5f8b274fdd
#
_entry.id   f9877ed1027f3c151966cd5f8b274fdd
#
_cell.length_a   1.000
_cell.length_b   1.000
_cell.length_c   1.000
_cell.angle_alpha   90.00
_cell.angle_beta   90.00
_cell.angle_gamma   90.00
#
_symmetry.space_group_name_H-M   'P 1'
#
loop_
_entity.id
_entity.type
_entity.pdbx_description
1 polymer ?
#
loop_
_entity_poly.entity_id
_entity_poly.type
_entity_poly.pdbx_seq_one_letter_code
_entity_poly.pdbx_strand_id
1 'polypeptide(L)'
;HHAADILRRVYEIPAERIAVIPHGIPDVPFVDSAFWKDQFGLEGHRVLLTFGLLSAGKGLEYAIRALPSICEKYPNVAYVILGATHPHVLRREGEAYRTALERLAEDLGVSQSVIFHNRYVSLSELVGFICATDIYLTPYLNKAQIVSGTLAYAAGAGKAVVSTPYLYAEELLADGRGT
;
A
#
# COMPACT_ATOMS: atom_id res chain seq x y z
N HIS A 1 -13.09 8.92 -11.71
CA HIS A 1 -14.53 9.01 -11.95
C HIS A 1 -15.14 7.71 -12.50
N HIS A 2 -14.35 6.63 -12.62
CA HIS A 2 -14.80 5.32 -13.10
C HIS A 2 -16.04 4.79 -12.37
N ALA A 3 -16.13 4.97 -11.04
CA ALA A 3 -17.30 4.55 -10.27
C ALA A 3 -18.60 5.21 -10.74
N ALA A 4 -18.58 6.52 -10.99
CA ALA A 4 -19.74 7.27 -11.49
C ALA A 4 -20.13 6.82 -12.91
N ASP A 5 -19.13 6.52 -13.75
CA ASP A 5 -19.38 6.03 -15.10
C ASP A 5 -20.02 4.64 -15.11
N ILE A 6 -19.60 3.75 -14.21
CA ILE A 6 -20.23 2.44 -14.01
C ILE A 6 -21.68 2.61 -13.56
N LEU A 7 -21.95 3.46 -12.56
CA LEU A 7 -23.31 3.71 -12.07
C LEU A 7 -24.23 4.24 -13.18
N ARG A 8 -23.74 5.12 -14.03
CA ARG A 8 -24.52 5.66 -15.15
C ARG A 8 -24.76 4.64 -16.27
N ARG A 9 -23.69 3.93 -16.68
CA ARG A 9 -23.74 3.06 -17.88
C ARG A 9 -24.33 1.69 -17.60
N VAL A 10 -24.07 1.11 -16.43
CA VAL A 10 -24.46 -0.26 -16.09
C VAL A 10 -25.75 -0.30 -15.29
N TYR A 11 -25.89 0.66 -14.35
CA TYR A 11 -27.05 0.72 -13.45
C TYR A 11 -28.07 1.79 -13.86
N GLU A 12 -27.81 2.50 -14.96
CA GLU A 12 -28.69 3.52 -15.55
C GLU A 12 -29.12 4.62 -14.56
N ILE A 13 -28.25 4.91 -13.56
CA ILE A 13 -28.53 5.94 -12.57
C ILE A 13 -28.34 7.33 -13.20
N PRO A 14 -29.34 8.22 -13.14
CA PRO A 14 -29.26 9.57 -13.69
C PRO A 14 -28.08 10.37 -13.06
N ALA A 15 -27.39 11.17 -13.86
CA ALA A 15 -26.20 11.90 -13.45
C ALA A 15 -26.46 12.85 -12.27
N GLU A 16 -27.63 13.48 -12.21
CA GLU A 16 -28.06 14.39 -11.14
C GLU A 16 -28.28 13.68 -9.78
N ARG A 17 -28.30 12.35 -9.77
CA ARG A 17 -28.38 11.51 -8.55
C ARG A 17 -27.02 11.01 -8.08
N ILE A 18 -25.93 11.37 -8.77
CA ILE A 18 -24.59 10.89 -8.46
C ILE A 18 -23.72 12.08 -8.03
N ALA A 19 -23.23 12.05 -6.80
CA ALA A 19 -22.20 12.95 -6.33
C ALA A 19 -20.87 12.21 -6.18
N VAL A 20 -19.81 12.72 -6.79
CA VAL A 20 -18.45 12.18 -6.63
C VAL A 20 -17.76 12.93 -5.51
N ILE A 21 -17.49 12.25 -4.41
CA ILE A 21 -16.78 12.81 -3.26
C ILE A 21 -15.41 12.12 -3.19
N PRO A 22 -14.29 12.85 -3.36
CA PRO A 22 -12.96 12.28 -3.22
C PRO A 22 -12.73 11.66 -1.84
N HIS A 23 -11.89 10.64 -1.78
CA HIS A 23 -11.53 10.02 -0.50
C HIS A 23 -10.83 11.04 0.39
N GLY A 24 -11.34 11.26 1.60
CA GLY A 24 -10.71 12.13 2.60
C GLY A 24 -9.38 11.53 3.07
N ILE A 25 -8.40 12.39 3.30
CA ILE A 25 -7.09 12.01 3.81
C ILE A 25 -6.78 12.80 5.08
N PRO A 26 -5.97 12.29 6.01
CA PRO A 26 -5.48 13.08 7.12
C PRO A 26 -4.60 14.23 6.60
N ASP A 27 -4.62 15.36 7.30
CA ASP A 27 -3.63 16.40 7.09
C ASP A 27 -2.28 15.89 7.63
N VAL A 28 -1.35 15.68 6.70
CA VAL A 28 -0.04 15.10 7.01
C VAL A 28 0.99 16.22 6.98
N PRO A 29 1.70 16.49 8.09
CA PRO A 29 2.72 17.51 8.12
C PRO A 29 3.86 17.17 7.15
N PHE A 30 4.33 18.15 6.42
CA PHE A 30 5.50 18.03 5.54
C PHE A 30 6.78 18.09 6.40
N VAL A 31 7.11 16.95 7.04
CA VAL A 31 8.27 16.80 7.92
C VAL A 31 9.28 15.87 7.26
N ASP A 32 10.56 16.11 7.52
CA ASP A 32 11.64 15.24 7.06
C ASP A 32 11.36 13.78 7.47
N SER A 33 11.44 12.88 6.51
CA SER A 33 11.20 11.45 6.74
C SER A 33 12.22 10.85 7.72
N ALA A 34 13.40 11.43 7.86
CA ALA A 34 14.44 10.97 8.78
C ALA A 34 13.95 10.94 10.24
N PHE A 35 13.22 11.97 10.67
CA PHE A 35 12.62 12.01 12.02
C PHE A 35 11.70 10.82 12.29
N TRP A 36 10.86 10.47 11.32
CA TRP A 36 9.93 9.35 11.47
C TRP A 36 10.61 7.99 11.33
N LYS A 37 11.66 7.90 10.51
CA LYS A 37 12.46 6.67 10.38
C LYS A 37 13.12 6.31 11.71
N ASP A 38 13.69 7.29 12.41
CA ASP A 38 14.26 7.13 13.75
C ASP A 38 13.24 6.53 14.73
N GLN A 39 12.02 7.06 14.76
CA GLN A 39 10.95 6.58 15.65
C GLN A 39 10.57 5.10 15.44
N PHE A 40 10.82 4.56 14.24
CA PHE A 40 10.47 3.18 13.88
C PHE A 40 11.68 2.25 13.71
N GLY A 41 12.90 2.71 14.05
CA GLY A 41 14.13 1.94 13.86
C GLY A 41 14.47 1.70 12.39
N LEU A 42 14.10 2.63 11.51
CA LEU A 42 14.31 2.58 10.07
C LEU A 42 15.37 3.58 9.61
N GLU A 43 16.22 4.05 10.53
CA GLU A 43 17.31 4.98 10.21
C GLU A 43 18.21 4.43 9.12
N GLY A 44 18.61 5.29 8.20
CA GLY A 44 19.48 4.94 7.08
C GLY A 44 18.84 4.03 6.03
N HIS A 45 17.61 3.56 6.25
CA HIS A 45 16.92 2.71 5.27
C HIS A 45 16.17 3.52 4.21
N ARG A 46 16.10 2.93 3.01
CA ARG A 46 15.10 3.29 1.99
C ARG A 46 13.85 2.49 2.25
N VAL A 47 12.80 3.17 2.67
CA VAL A 47 11.58 2.52 3.16
C VAL A 47 10.56 2.39 2.04
N LEU A 48 10.25 1.13 1.71
CA LEU A 48 9.08 0.75 0.93
C LEU A 48 7.94 0.43 1.90
N LEU A 49 6.73 0.88 1.63
CA LEU A 49 5.57 0.60 2.48
C LEU A 49 4.40 0.06 1.67
N THR A 50 3.76 -0.98 2.18
CA THR A 50 2.36 -1.34 1.87
C THR A 50 1.59 -1.45 3.16
N PHE A 51 0.41 -0.83 3.25
CA PHE A 51 -0.42 -0.93 4.45
C PHE A 51 -1.87 -1.28 4.15
N GLY A 52 -2.56 -1.75 5.18
CA GLY A 52 -3.94 -2.18 5.15
C GLY A 52 -4.11 -3.68 5.41
N LEU A 53 -5.34 -4.17 5.37
CA LEU A 53 -5.64 -5.57 5.65
C LEU A 53 -5.00 -6.52 4.65
N LEU A 54 -4.27 -7.51 5.14
CA LEU A 54 -3.55 -8.49 4.31
C LEU A 54 -4.52 -9.52 3.71
N SER A 55 -4.37 -9.74 2.41
CA SER A 55 -5.04 -10.81 1.66
C SER A 55 -4.30 -11.06 0.35
N ALA A 56 -4.49 -12.23 -0.26
CA ALA A 56 -3.83 -12.59 -1.52
C ALA A 56 -4.08 -11.59 -2.66
N GLY A 57 -5.24 -10.90 -2.67
CA GLY A 57 -5.52 -9.85 -3.65
C GLY A 57 -4.60 -8.62 -3.57
N LYS A 58 -3.78 -8.51 -2.53
CA LYS A 58 -2.78 -7.43 -2.38
C LYS A 58 -1.51 -7.66 -3.21
N GLY A 59 -1.23 -8.88 -3.68
CA GLY A 59 -0.09 -9.18 -4.52
C GLY A 59 1.28 -8.91 -3.89
N LEU A 60 1.39 -8.99 -2.55
CA LEU A 60 2.62 -8.66 -1.81
C LEU A 60 3.78 -9.57 -2.19
N GLU A 61 3.47 -10.80 -2.60
CA GLU A 61 4.44 -11.78 -3.10
C GLU A 61 5.25 -11.27 -4.30
N TYR A 62 4.66 -10.44 -5.16
CA TYR A 62 5.37 -9.86 -6.31
C TYR A 62 6.39 -8.80 -5.86
N ALA A 63 6.03 -7.98 -4.87
CA ALA A 63 6.96 -7.02 -4.28
C ALA A 63 8.13 -7.74 -3.59
N ILE A 64 7.86 -8.80 -2.81
CA ILE A 64 8.91 -9.59 -2.14
C ILE A 64 9.82 -10.27 -3.18
N ARG A 65 9.28 -10.81 -4.27
CA ARG A 65 10.08 -11.42 -5.36
C ARG A 65 10.99 -10.42 -6.08
N ALA A 66 10.68 -9.14 -6.05
CA ALA A 66 11.52 -8.10 -6.64
C ALA A 66 12.69 -7.68 -5.72
N LEU A 67 12.59 -7.93 -4.40
CA LEU A 67 13.59 -7.48 -3.43
C LEU A 67 15.01 -7.96 -3.67
N PRO A 68 15.29 -9.23 -4.07
CA PRO A 68 16.68 -9.64 -4.31
C PRO A 68 17.43 -8.69 -5.23
N SER A 69 16.87 -8.37 -6.40
CA SER A 69 17.50 -7.46 -7.35
C SER A 69 17.59 -6.01 -6.86
N ILE A 70 16.65 -5.61 -5.99
CA ILE A 70 16.67 -4.27 -5.38
C ILE A 70 17.77 -4.20 -4.31
N CYS A 71 17.88 -5.22 -3.45
CA CYS A 71 18.86 -5.28 -2.37
C CYS A 71 20.31 -5.36 -2.88
N GLU A 72 20.54 -5.98 -4.05
CA GLU A 72 21.86 -5.94 -4.70
C GLU A 72 22.34 -4.50 -4.96
N LYS A 73 21.44 -3.61 -5.36
CA LYS A 73 21.75 -2.20 -5.67
C LYS A 73 21.65 -1.29 -4.46
N TYR A 74 20.72 -1.63 -3.57
CA TYR A 74 20.36 -0.82 -2.40
C TYR A 74 20.25 -1.73 -1.17
N PRO A 75 21.40 -2.12 -0.57
CA PRO A 75 21.42 -3.08 0.55
C PRO A 75 20.68 -2.58 1.81
N ASN A 76 20.44 -1.29 1.91
CA ASN A 76 19.71 -0.66 3.01
C ASN A 76 18.21 -0.48 2.72
N VAL A 77 17.61 -1.25 1.82
CA VAL A 77 16.16 -1.24 1.61
C VAL A 77 15.45 -1.97 2.75
N ALA A 78 14.35 -1.41 3.23
CA ALA A 78 13.39 -2.05 4.13
C ALA A 78 11.99 -2.01 3.52
N TYR A 79 11.37 -3.16 3.34
CA TYR A 79 9.98 -3.26 2.92
C TYR A 79 9.08 -3.52 4.13
N VAL A 80 8.35 -2.51 4.53
CA VAL A 80 7.40 -2.55 5.65
C VAL A 80 6.02 -2.98 5.14
N ILE A 81 5.50 -4.07 5.68
CA ILE A 81 4.14 -4.57 5.44
C ILE A 81 3.35 -4.34 6.73
N LEU A 82 2.50 -3.31 6.72
CA LEU A 82 1.78 -2.82 7.89
C LEU A 82 0.30 -3.17 7.83
N GLY A 83 -0.16 -4.04 8.72
CA GLY A 83 -1.56 -4.37 8.89
C GLY A 83 -1.80 -5.83 9.26
N ALA A 84 -2.93 -6.07 9.92
CA ALA A 84 -3.37 -7.40 10.28
C ALA A 84 -3.95 -8.15 9.08
N THR A 85 -4.00 -9.47 9.17
CA THR A 85 -4.71 -10.32 8.19
C THR A 85 -6.18 -9.95 8.14
N HIS A 86 -6.74 -9.87 6.94
CA HIS A 86 -8.15 -9.50 6.74
C HIS A 86 -9.06 -10.46 7.52
N PRO A 87 -10.05 -9.98 8.30
CA PRO A 87 -10.88 -10.84 9.18
C PRO A 87 -11.57 -12.01 8.47
N HIS A 88 -11.98 -11.83 7.21
CA HIS A 88 -12.54 -12.93 6.42
C HIS A 88 -11.49 -13.99 6.06
N VAL A 89 -10.27 -13.56 5.71
CA VAL A 89 -9.16 -14.46 5.42
C VAL A 89 -8.75 -15.19 6.70
N LEU A 90 -8.59 -14.46 7.80
CA LEU A 90 -8.25 -15.03 9.09
C LEU A 90 -9.22 -16.15 9.54
N ARG A 91 -10.53 -15.95 9.34
CA ARG A 91 -11.55 -16.96 9.69
C ARG A 91 -11.53 -18.21 8.81
N ARG A 92 -11.13 -18.10 7.54
CA ARG A 92 -11.16 -19.20 6.57
C ARG A 92 -9.84 -19.93 6.45
N GLU A 93 -8.74 -19.22 6.54
CA GLU A 93 -7.40 -19.67 6.16
C GLU A 93 -6.37 -19.40 7.27
N GLY A 94 -6.80 -18.77 8.39
CA GLY A 94 -5.86 -18.34 9.43
C GLY A 94 -4.84 -17.35 8.90
N GLU A 95 -3.61 -17.49 9.34
CA GLU A 95 -2.46 -16.65 8.93
C GLU A 95 -1.70 -17.24 7.74
N ALA A 96 -2.29 -18.19 6.99
CA ALA A 96 -1.59 -18.92 5.93
C ALA A 96 -0.96 -18.00 4.88
N TYR A 97 -1.67 -16.94 4.47
CA TYR A 97 -1.13 -15.99 3.49
C TYR A 97 0.11 -15.24 4.03
N ARG A 98 0.02 -14.69 5.26
CA ARG A 98 1.16 -14.00 5.88
C ARG A 98 2.34 -14.93 6.07
N THR A 99 2.11 -16.14 6.61
CA THR A 99 3.18 -17.14 6.80
C THR A 99 3.82 -17.55 5.47
N ALA A 100 3.04 -17.63 4.39
CA ALA A 100 3.60 -17.90 3.05
C ALA A 100 4.49 -16.74 2.56
N LEU A 101 4.15 -15.48 2.86
CA LEU A 101 4.99 -14.33 2.53
C LEU A 101 6.28 -14.31 3.35
N GLU A 102 6.23 -14.65 4.63
CA GLU A 102 7.40 -14.76 5.51
C GLU A 102 8.38 -15.83 4.97
N ARG A 103 7.86 -17.01 4.67
CA ARG A 103 8.66 -18.11 4.04
C ARG A 103 9.24 -17.68 2.70
N LEU A 104 8.45 -17.00 1.86
CA LEU A 104 8.95 -16.50 0.58
C LEU A 104 10.14 -15.56 0.76
N ALA A 105 10.09 -14.69 1.76
CA ALA A 105 11.21 -13.78 2.07
C ALA A 105 12.46 -14.55 2.56
N GLU A 106 12.27 -15.62 3.35
CA GLU A 106 13.33 -16.52 3.79
C GLU A 106 13.96 -17.27 2.60
N ASP A 107 13.13 -17.91 1.75
CA ASP A 107 13.56 -18.68 0.59
C ASP A 107 14.35 -17.82 -0.42
N LEU A 108 14.03 -16.54 -0.51
CA LEU A 108 14.72 -15.58 -1.37
C LEU A 108 15.92 -14.88 -0.70
N GLY A 109 16.19 -15.18 0.58
CA GLY A 109 17.31 -14.60 1.32
C GLY A 109 17.15 -13.12 1.64
N VAL A 110 15.91 -12.59 1.65
CA VAL A 110 15.60 -11.16 1.89
C VAL A 110 14.81 -10.92 3.18
N SER A 111 14.71 -11.89 4.07
CA SER A 111 13.94 -11.79 5.31
C SER A 111 14.35 -10.60 6.19
N GLN A 112 15.62 -10.22 6.17
CA GLN A 112 16.12 -9.03 6.91
C GLN A 112 15.64 -7.70 6.32
N SER A 113 15.22 -7.70 5.06
CA SER A 113 14.69 -6.53 4.37
C SER A 113 13.16 -6.44 4.37
N VAL A 114 12.45 -7.43 4.95
CA VAL A 114 10.98 -7.43 5.04
C VAL A 114 10.53 -7.37 6.48
N ILE A 115 9.79 -6.31 6.83
CA ILE A 115 9.32 -6.07 8.19
C ILE A 115 7.79 -6.20 8.23
N PHE A 116 7.30 -7.20 8.95
CA PHE A 116 5.86 -7.42 9.12
C PHE A 116 5.37 -6.81 10.45
N HIS A 117 4.44 -5.86 10.35
CA HIS A 117 3.67 -5.34 11.49
C HIS A 117 2.25 -5.90 11.44
N ASN A 118 2.06 -7.13 11.95
CA ASN A 118 0.77 -7.84 11.93
C ASN A 118 -0.20 -7.31 13.01
N ARG A 119 -0.56 -6.04 12.92
CA ARG A 119 -1.47 -5.38 13.86
C ARG A 119 -2.20 -4.20 13.27
N TYR A 120 -3.30 -3.82 13.89
CA TYR A 120 -3.90 -2.52 13.66
C TYR A 120 -3.07 -1.44 14.34
N VAL A 121 -2.93 -0.32 13.66
CA VAL A 121 -2.27 0.88 14.20
C VAL A 121 -3.28 2.03 14.30
N SER A 122 -3.05 2.95 15.23
CA SER A 122 -3.82 4.19 15.32
C SER A 122 -3.60 5.06 14.07
N LEU A 123 -4.51 6.01 13.82
CA LEU A 123 -4.34 6.93 12.70
C LEU A 123 -3.03 7.75 12.82
N SER A 124 -2.69 8.19 14.02
CA SER A 124 -1.44 8.94 14.27
C SER A 124 -0.20 8.11 13.95
N GLU A 125 -0.20 6.84 14.35
CA GLU A 125 0.90 5.92 14.07
C GLU A 125 0.99 5.59 12.55
N LEU A 126 -0.16 5.39 11.88
CA LEU A 126 -0.21 5.19 10.44
C LEU A 126 0.39 6.40 9.70
N VAL A 127 0.03 7.61 10.11
CA VAL A 127 0.60 8.85 9.56
C VAL A 127 2.12 8.85 9.75
N GLY A 128 2.62 8.45 10.92
CA GLY A 128 4.05 8.31 11.16
C GLY A 128 4.74 7.35 10.18
N PHE A 129 4.17 6.14 9.96
CA PHE A 129 4.68 5.20 8.95
C PHE A 129 4.64 5.76 7.53
N ILE A 130 3.56 6.46 7.16
CA ILE A 130 3.48 7.13 5.87
C ILE A 130 4.58 8.20 5.76
N CYS A 131 4.80 9.01 6.79
CA CYS A 131 5.88 10.01 6.80
C CYS A 131 7.27 9.39 6.67
N ALA A 132 7.54 8.25 7.33
CA ALA A 132 8.80 7.51 7.23
C ALA A 132 9.03 6.86 5.86
N THR A 133 8.00 6.76 5.02
CA THR A 133 8.04 6.06 3.73
C THR A 133 8.72 6.90 2.65
N ASP A 134 9.59 6.28 1.86
CA ASP A 134 10.14 6.85 0.63
C ASP A 134 9.25 6.49 -0.57
N ILE A 135 8.84 5.22 -0.69
CA ILE A 135 8.01 4.73 -1.80
C ILE A 135 6.86 3.88 -1.25
N TYR A 136 5.64 4.22 -1.61
CA TYR A 136 4.46 3.42 -1.34
C TYR A 136 4.22 2.41 -2.47
N LEU A 137 4.06 1.12 -2.12
CA LEU A 137 3.80 0.04 -3.07
C LEU A 137 2.34 -0.44 -2.96
N THR A 138 1.68 -0.56 -4.10
CA THR A 138 0.33 -1.12 -4.17
C THR A 138 0.20 -2.09 -5.35
N PRO A 139 0.77 -3.33 -5.22
CA PRO A 139 0.81 -4.32 -6.29
C PRO A 139 -0.49 -5.13 -6.38
N TYR A 140 -1.64 -4.46 -6.26
CA TYR A 140 -2.95 -5.10 -6.15
C TYR A 140 -3.34 -5.83 -7.43
N LEU A 141 -3.95 -7.02 -7.27
CA LEU A 141 -4.27 -7.91 -8.39
C LEU A 141 -5.65 -7.64 -9.01
N ASN A 142 -6.56 -7.03 -8.25
CA ASN A 142 -7.91 -6.75 -8.73
C ASN A 142 -7.93 -5.49 -9.60
N LYS A 143 -7.84 -5.68 -10.91
CA LYS A 143 -7.89 -4.58 -11.90
C LYS A 143 -9.18 -3.74 -11.82
N ALA A 144 -10.29 -4.33 -11.39
CA ALA A 144 -11.58 -3.64 -11.29
C ALA A 144 -11.76 -2.88 -9.96
N GLN A 145 -10.73 -2.74 -9.16
CA GLN A 145 -10.83 -1.99 -7.90
C GLN A 145 -11.01 -0.50 -8.17
N ILE A 146 -12.17 0.04 -7.77
CA ILE A 146 -12.60 1.43 -8.05
C ILE A 146 -12.36 2.40 -6.89
N VAL A 147 -11.82 1.91 -5.77
CA VAL A 147 -11.47 2.76 -4.61
C VAL A 147 -10.32 2.14 -3.83
N SER A 148 -9.41 2.98 -3.35
CA SER A 148 -8.31 2.58 -2.46
C SER A 148 -7.99 3.71 -1.48
N GLY A 149 -8.45 3.58 -0.24
CA GLY A 149 -8.13 4.53 0.83
C GLY A 149 -6.63 4.56 1.11
N THR A 150 -5.96 3.42 1.03
CA THR A 150 -4.51 3.33 1.28
C THR A 150 -3.70 4.08 0.23
N LEU A 151 -4.08 3.96 -1.06
CA LEU A 151 -3.46 4.74 -2.13
C LEU A 151 -3.76 6.24 -1.99
N ALA A 152 -5.03 6.60 -1.64
CA ALA A 152 -5.40 7.99 -1.43
C ALA A 152 -4.55 8.64 -0.31
N TYR A 153 -4.30 7.93 0.79
CA TYR A 153 -3.48 8.41 1.90
C TYR A 153 -2.02 8.62 1.46
N ALA A 154 -1.42 7.64 0.78
CA ALA A 154 -0.03 7.74 0.35
C ALA A 154 0.18 8.86 -0.69
N ALA A 155 -0.68 8.92 -1.70
CA ALA A 155 -0.61 9.96 -2.73
C ALA A 155 -0.91 11.35 -2.15
N GLY A 156 -1.91 11.47 -1.26
CA GLY A 156 -2.24 12.73 -0.60
C GLY A 156 -1.17 13.21 0.37
N ALA A 157 -0.39 12.30 0.94
CA ALA A 157 0.80 12.62 1.73
C ALA A 157 2.04 12.94 0.87
N GLY A 158 1.90 13.05 -0.46
CA GLY A 158 2.99 13.38 -1.38
C GLY A 158 4.05 12.29 -1.53
N LYS A 159 3.73 11.03 -1.24
CA LYS A 159 4.69 9.93 -1.36
C LYS A 159 4.84 9.48 -2.81
N ALA A 160 6.06 9.10 -3.19
CA ALA A 160 6.27 8.39 -4.45
C ALA A 160 5.48 7.08 -4.43
N VAL A 161 4.80 6.74 -5.53
CA VAL A 161 3.93 5.57 -5.61
C VAL A 161 4.33 4.68 -6.78
N VAL A 162 4.42 3.37 -6.51
CA VAL A 162 4.50 2.33 -7.54
C VAL A 162 3.26 1.44 -7.39
N SER A 163 2.49 1.31 -8.47
CA SER A 163 1.19 0.65 -8.46
C SER A 163 1.02 -0.28 -9.66
N THR A 164 0.24 -1.35 -9.48
CA THR A 164 -0.39 -2.03 -10.61
C THR A 164 -1.53 -1.18 -11.18
N PRO A 165 -1.86 -1.31 -12.49
CA PRO A 165 -2.87 -0.49 -13.15
C PRO A 165 -4.29 -1.00 -12.85
N TYR A 166 -4.79 -0.78 -11.63
CA TYR A 166 -6.20 -0.96 -11.31
C TYR A 166 -6.95 0.38 -11.48
N LEU A 167 -8.24 0.34 -11.73
CA LEU A 167 -9.05 1.50 -12.14
C LEU A 167 -8.84 2.76 -11.29
N TYR A 168 -8.76 2.60 -9.97
CA TYR A 168 -8.55 3.76 -9.09
C TYR A 168 -7.11 4.29 -9.17
N ALA A 169 -6.12 3.40 -9.34
CA ALA A 169 -4.72 3.82 -9.49
C ALA A 169 -4.52 4.56 -10.82
N GLU A 170 -5.07 4.05 -11.91
CA GLU A 170 -5.03 4.73 -13.22
C GLU A 170 -5.64 6.13 -13.15
N GLU A 171 -6.75 6.29 -12.41
CA GLU A 171 -7.40 7.58 -12.24
C GLU A 171 -6.59 8.53 -11.35
N LEU A 172 -6.10 8.04 -10.19
CA LEU A 172 -5.43 8.89 -9.20
C LEU A 172 -4.00 9.26 -9.62
N LEU A 173 -3.30 8.33 -10.28
CA LEU A 173 -1.88 8.48 -10.66
C LEU A 173 -1.70 8.96 -12.10
N ALA A 174 -2.78 9.31 -12.80
CA ALA A 174 -2.71 9.91 -14.12
C ALA A 174 -1.80 11.15 -14.15
N ASP A 175 -1.41 11.57 -15.35
CA ASP A 175 -0.64 12.80 -15.59
C ASP A 175 0.73 12.84 -14.87
N GLY A 176 1.37 11.66 -14.72
CA GLY A 176 2.71 11.55 -14.12
C GLY A 176 2.75 11.67 -12.59
N ARG A 177 1.61 11.52 -11.92
CA ARG A 177 1.54 11.55 -10.43
C ARG A 177 2.03 10.27 -9.76
N GLY A 178 2.37 9.23 -10.52
CA GLY A 178 2.91 7.94 -10.04
C GLY A 178 3.26 7.02 -11.20
N THR A 179 3.82 5.84 -10.87
CA THR A 179 4.25 4.80 -11.82
C THR A 179 3.62 3.46 -11.46
#